data_6457570cac0ca2c72bbb6ca5126f61fb
#
_entry.id   6457570cac0ca2c72bbb6ca5126f61fb
#
_cell.length_a   1.000
_cell.length_b   1.000
_cell.length_c   1.000
_cell.angle_alpha   90.00
_cell.angle_beta   90.00
_cell.angle_gamma   90.00
#
_symmetry.space_group_name_H-M   'P 1'
#
loop_
_entity.id
_entity.type
_entity.pdbx_description
1 polymer ?
#
loop_
_entity_poly.entity_id
_entity_poly.type
_entity_poly.pdbx_seq_one_letter_code
_entity_poly.pdbx_strand_id
1 'polypeptide(L)'
;MTETTSVTWLTQEAHDRLRSELEHLTTVGRSEIAEKIDAARSEGDLRENGGYAAAREEQGKQEGRIRQLQELLRTAVVGEAPPDDGVVEPGMVVKATVAGERMTFLIGSREVAEGIDVYSEKSPLGAALIGLSAGDTTSYTTPTGARIEVTVHEAKPFQA
;
A
#
# COMPACT_ATOMS: atom_id res chain seq x y z
N MET A 1 -18.32 9.95 -16.37
CA MET A 1 -17.84 9.16 -15.24
C MET A 1 -16.37 9.46 -15.04
N THR A 2 -16.10 10.24 -14.03
CA THR A 2 -14.73 10.57 -13.67
C THR A 2 -14.10 9.39 -12.95
N GLU A 3 -13.16 8.73 -13.61
CA GLU A 3 -12.32 7.80 -12.91
C GLU A 3 -11.57 8.56 -11.83
N THR A 4 -11.88 8.27 -10.59
CA THR A 4 -11.07 8.72 -9.49
C THR A 4 -9.74 7.99 -9.59
N THR A 5 -8.75 8.68 -10.13
CA THR A 5 -7.37 8.20 -10.10
C THR A 5 -7.02 7.99 -8.63
N SER A 6 -6.63 6.77 -8.30
CA SER A 6 -6.25 6.45 -6.94
C SER A 6 -4.89 7.08 -6.62
N VAL A 7 -4.95 8.19 -5.93
CA VAL A 7 -3.75 8.87 -5.45
C VAL A 7 -3.29 8.21 -4.17
N THR A 8 -2.07 7.71 -4.15
CA THR A 8 -1.44 7.16 -2.96
C THR A 8 -0.47 8.18 -2.40
N TRP A 9 -0.66 8.55 -1.15
CA TRP A 9 0.29 9.44 -0.48
C TRP A 9 1.51 8.63 -0.01
N LEU A 10 2.70 9.14 -0.32
CA LEU A 10 3.98 8.55 0.10
C LEU A 10 4.87 9.62 0.71
N THR A 11 5.66 9.23 1.72
CA THR A 11 6.77 10.06 2.17
C THR A 11 7.86 10.04 1.10
N GLN A 12 8.74 11.03 1.11
CA GLN A 12 9.88 11.05 0.19
C GLN A 12 10.75 9.81 0.35
N GLU A 13 10.98 9.37 1.59
CA GLU A 13 11.76 8.17 1.88
C GLU A 13 11.13 6.91 1.30
N ALA A 14 9.82 6.75 1.47
CA ALA A 14 9.09 5.61 0.92
C ALA A 14 9.13 5.63 -0.60
N HIS A 15 8.91 6.78 -1.21
CA HIS A 15 8.98 6.95 -2.66
C HIS A 15 10.37 6.55 -3.20
N ASP A 16 11.42 7.03 -2.57
CA ASP A 16 12.79 6.74 -3.00
C ASP A 16 13.13 5.26 -2.86
N ARG A 17 12.68 4.63 -1.77
CA ARG A 17 12.86 3.19 -1.54
C ARG A 17 12.15 2.36 -2.61
N LEU A 18 10.90 2.68 -2.91
CA LEU A 18 10.11 1.97 -3.92
C LEU A 18 10.68 2.17 -5.32
N ARG A 19 11.17 3.35 -5.62
CA ARG A 19 11.81 3.64 -6.89
C ARG A 19 13.11 2.83 -7.04
N SER A 20 13.90 2.73 -6.00
CA SER A 20 15.11 1.89 -5.99
C SER A 20 14.79 0.41 -6.16
N GLU A 21 13.73 -0.07 -5.50
CA GLU A 21 13.25 -1.44 -5.68
C GLU A 21 12.86 -1.71 -7.14
N LEU A 22 12.10 -0.81 -7.75
CA LEU A 22 11.69 -0.94 -9.14
C LEU A 22 12.90 -0.97 -10.07
N GLU A 23 13.86 -0.08 -9.87
CA GLU A 23 15.09 -0.06 -10.67
C GLU A 23 15.86 -1.36 -10.54
N HIS A 24 16.01 -1.89 -9.33
CA HIS A 24 16.67 -3.16 -9.08
C HIS A 24 15.95 -4.32 -9.79
N LEU A 25 14.63 -4.41 -9.66
CA LEU A 25 13.85 -5.49 -10.27
C LEU A 25 13.89 -5.45 -11.80
N THR A 26 13.85 -4.28 -12.41
CA THR A 26 13.87 -4.13 -13.87
C THR A 26 15.24 -4.33 -14.48
N THR A 27 16.30 -4.24 -13.70
CA THR A 27 17.69 -4.45 -14.15
C THR A 27 18.21 -5.80 -13.66
N VAL A 28 18.74 -5.84 -12.45
CA VAL A 28 19.36 -7.02 -11.85
C VAL A 28 18.37 -8.17 -11.70
N GLY A 29 17.17 -7.89 -11.21
CA GLY A 29 16.16 -8.91 -10.96
C GLY A 29 15.75 -9.65 -12.24
N ARG A 30 15.50 -8.92 -13.32
CA ARG A 30 15.15 -9.52 -14.61
C ARG A 30 16.29 -10.34 -15.19
N SER A 31 17.52 -9.86 -15.04
CA SER A 31 18.70 -10.58 -15.50
C SER A 31 18.91 -11.89 -14.74
N GLU A 32 18.80 -11.85 -13.43
CA GLU A 32 18.95 -13.03 -12.58
C GLU A 32 17.89 -14.09 -12.86
N ILE A 33 16.63 -13.69 -13.02
CA ILE A 33 15.56 -14.65 -13.28
C ILE A 33 15.68 -15.25 -14.68
N ALA A 34 16.14 -14.48 -15.66
CA ALA A 34 16.41 -15.00 -16.99
C ALA A 34 17.50 -16.08 -16.96
N GLU A 35 18.56 -15.85 -16.18
CA GLU A 35 19.64 -16.86 -15.99
C GLU A 35 19.10 -18.13 -15.32
N LYS A 36 18.25 -18.01 -14.30
CA LYS A 36 17.62 -19.15 -13.64
C LYS A 36 16.77 -19.96 -14.60
N ILE A 37 15.99 -19.30 -15.45
CA ILE A 37 15.16 -19.96 -16.45
C ILE A 37 16.02 -20.70 -17.46
N ASP A 38 17.06 -20.06 -17.96
CA ASP A 38 18.00 -20.70 -18.92
C ASP A 38 18.69 -21.89 -18.30
N ALA A 39 19.17 -21.77 -17.06
CA ALA A 39 19.82 -22.90 -16.37
C ALA A 39 18.86 -24.07 -16.18
N ALA A 40 17.63 -23.80 -15.76
CA ALA A 40 16.60 -24.83 -15.56
C ALA A 40 16.21 -25.49 -16.88
N ARG A 41 16.12 -24.70 -17.97
CA ARG A 41 15.83 -25.23 -19.31
C ARG A 41 16.89 -26.19 -19.81
N SER A 42 18.15 -25.96 -19.45
CA SER A 42 19.28 -26.79 -19.85
C SER A 42 19.34 -28.11 -19.11
N GLU A 43 18.61 -28.29 -18.00
CA GLU A 43 18.69 -29.48 -17.15
C GLU A 43 17.78 -30.65 -17.56
N GLY A 44 17.04 -30.55 -18.65
CA GLY A 44 16.26 -31.69 -19.15
C GLY A 44 14.89 -31.35 -19.70
N ASP A 45 13.96 -32.32 -19.61
CA ASP A 45 12.62 -32.21 -20.16
C ASP A 45 11.81 -31.16 -19.40
N LEU A 46 11.34 -30.12 -20.10
CA LEU A 46 10.56 -29.04 -19.55
C LEU A 46 9.25 -29.49 -18.89
N ARG A 47 8.70 -30.62 -19.31
CA ARG A 47 7.44 -31.16 -18.78
C ARG A 47 7.58 -31.69 -17.35
N GLU A 48 8.76 -32.18 -17.00
CA GLU A 48 9.05 -32.77 -15.70
C GLU A 48 10.04 -31.95 -14.89
N ASN A 49 10.40 -30.76 -15.36
CA ASN A 49 11.40 -29.92 -14.72
C ASN A 49 10.74 -28.98 -13.71
N GLY A 50 10.73 -29.41 -12.44
CA GLY A 50 10.20 -28.60 -11.34
C GLY A 50 10.96 -27.29 -11.14
N GLY A 51 12.27 -27.27 -11.43
CA GLY A 51 13.08 -26.06 -11.36
C GLY A 51 12.67 -25.01 -12.40
N TYR A 52 12.35 -25.47 -13.61
CA TYR A 52 11.85 -24.57 -14.67
C TYR A 52 10.51 -23.98 -14.29
N ALA A 53 9.57 -24.79 -13.82
CA ALA A 53 8.25 -24.33 -13.39
C ALA A 53 8.35 -23.31 -12.24
N ALA A 54 9.23 -23.58 -11.26
CA ALA A 54 9.45 -22.68 -10.12
C ALA A 54 10.06 -21.34 -10.58
N ALA A 55 11.01 -21.37 -11.51
CA ALA A 55 11.64 -20.16 -12.06
C ALA A 55 10.63 -19.31 -12.84
N ARG A 56 9.75 -19.94 -13.60
CA ARG A 56 8.69 -19.26 -14.34
C ARG A 56 7.66 -18.62 -13.39
N GLU A 57 7.32 -19.31 -12.32
CA GLU A 57 6.43 -18.76 -11.29
C GLU A 57 7.06 -17.56 -10.60
N GLU A 58 8.33 -17.65 -10.23
CA GLU A 58 9.10 -16.55 -9.65
C GLU A 58 9.12 -15.34 -10.59
N GLN A 59 9.33 -15.57 -11.89
CA GLN A 59 9.29 -14.51 -12.89
C GLN A 59 7.92 -13.81 -12.92
N GLY A 60 6.85 -14.58 -12.87
CA GLY A 60 5.48 -14.05 -12.84
C GLY A 60 5.23 -13.14 -11.64
N LYS A 61 5.68 -13.57 -10.46
CA LYS A 61 5.56 -12.79 -9.24
C LYS A 61 6.37 -11.50 -9.32
N GLN A 62 7.59 -11.58 -9.84
CA GLN A 62 8.46 -10.41 -10.00
C GLN A 62 7.85 -9.39 -10.97
N GLU A 63 7.33 -9.85 -12.12
CA GLU A 63 6.69 -8.96 -13.09
C GLU A 63 5.41 -8.34 -12.52
N GLY A 64 4.67 -9.07 -11.69
CA GLY A 64 3.52 -8.54 -10.96
C GLY A 64 3.92 -7.41 -10.00
N ARG A 65 5.02 -7.61 -9.27
CA ARG A 65 5.55 -6.57 -8.38
C ARG A 65 6.01 -5.34 -9.16
N ILE A 66 6.68 -5.54 -10.29
CA ILE A 66 7.11 -4.45 -11.18
C ILE A 66 5.91 -3.61 -11.62
N ARG A 67 4.83 -4.25 -12.08
CA ARG A 67 3.63 -3.53 -12.49
C ARG A 67 3.00 -2.77 -11.34
N GLN A 68 2.95 -3.38 -10.15
CA GLN A 68 2.43 -2.73 -8.94
C GLN A 68 3.25 -1.47 -8.60
N LEU A 69 4.58 -1.58 -8.63
CA LEU A 69 5.46 -0.44 -8.35
C LEU A 69 5.33 0.65 -9.39
N GLN A 70 5.25 0.29 -10.67
CA GLN A 70 5.07 1.26 -11.75
C GLN A 70 3.79 2.06 -11.57
N GLU A 71 2.68 1.39 -11.26
CA GLU A 71 1.40 2.05 -11.05
C GLU A 71 1.41 2.91 -9.79
N LEU A 72 1.96 2.39 -8.70
CA LEU A 72 2.06 3.10 -7.43
C LEU A 72 2.88 4.39 -7.57
N LEU A 73 4.05 4.30 -8.22
CA LEU A 73 4.92 5.46 -8.41
C LEU A 73 4.34 6.47 -9.41
N ARG A 74 3.58 5.99 -10.39
CA ARG A 74 2.92 6.88 -11.36
C ARG A 74 1.85 7.74 -10.71
N THR A 75 1.12 7.18 -9.75
CA THR A 75 -0.04 7.84 -9.13
C THR A 75 0.30 8.44 -7.76
N ALA A 76 1.51 8.21 -7.26
CA ALA A 76 1.89 8.67 -5.93
C ALA A 76 1.96 10.19 -5.84
N VAL A 77 1.43 10.72 -4.74
CA VAL A 77 1.69 12.09 -4.33
C VAL A 77 2.77 12.02 -3.27
N VAL A 78 3.93 12.59 -3.57
CA VAL A 78 5.04 12.68 -2.64
C VAL A 78 4.95 14.04 -1.99
N GLY A 79 4.77 14.04 -0.69
CA GLY A 79 4.55 15.27 0.01
C GLY A 79 5.17 15.29 1.37
N GLU A 80 5.27 16.49 1.89
CA GLU A 80 5.54 16.72 3.29
C GLU A 80 4.36 16.17 4.10
N ALA A 81 4.61 15.90 5.38
CA ALA A 81 3.55 15.50 6.29
C ALA A 81 2.41 16.54 6.22
N PRO A 82 1.14 16.11 6.30
CA PRO A 82 0.02 17.04 6.33
C PRO A 82 0.15 17.98 7.53
N PRO A 83 -0.51 19.16 7.49
CA PRO A 83 -0.47 20.07 8.63
C PRO A 83 -1.07 19.45 9.89
N ASP A 84 -0.50 19.76 11.04
CA ASP A 84 -0.98 19.27 12.34
C ASP A 84 -2.15 20.14 12.82
N ASP A 85 -3.27 20.00 12.12
CA ASP A 85 -4.49 20.78 12.37
C ASP A 85 -5.64 19.95 12.98
N GLY A 86 -5.37 18.66 13.28
CA GLY A 86 -6.38 17.77 13.84
C GLY A 86 -7.39 17.23 12.84
N VAL A 87 -7.27 17.60 11.56
CA VAL A 87 -8.15 17.12 10.51
C VAL A 87 -7.56 15.85 9.88
N VAL A 88 -8.36 14.81 9.70
CA VAL A 88 -7.92 13.55 9.12
C VAL A 88 -7.63 13.73 7.63
N GLU A 89 -6.39 13.45 7.25
CA GLU A 89 -5.92 13.48 5.87
C GLU A 89 -5.00 12.28 5.62
N PRO A 90 -4.77 11.90 4.36
CA PRO A 90 -3.75 10.88 4.07
C PRO A 90 -2.39 11.30 4.66
N GLY A 91 -1.72 10.36 5.32
CA GLY A 91 -0.48 10.64 6.02
C GLY A 91 -0.64 10.90 7.52
N MET A 92 -1.86 10.81 8.03
CA MET A 92 -2.15 11.00 9.44
C MET A 92 -2.23 9.68 10.20
N VAL A 93 -1.71 9.69 11.44
CA VAL A 93 -1.98 8.62 12.42
C VAL A 93 -3.23 9.03 13.18
N VAL A 94 -4.23 8.18 13.16
CA VAL A 94 -5.54 8.43 13.76
C VAL A 94 -5.73 7.51 14.96
N LYS A 95 -6.15 8.09 16.06
CA LYS A 95 -6.66 7.34 17.22
C LYS A 95 -8.17 7.50 17.23
N ALA A 96 -8.87 6.38 17.15
CA ALA A 96 -10.32 6.37 17.03
C ALA A 96 -10.92 5.17 17.77
N THR A 97 -12.20 5.30 18.14
CA THR A 97 -12.99 4.16 18.61
C THR A 97 -13.81 3.67 17.42
N VAL A 98 -13.58 2.43 17.01
CA VAL A 98 -14.23 1.79 15.87
C VAL A 98 -15.00 0.58 16.38
N ALA A 99 -16.33 0.57 16.22
CA ALA A 99 -17.18 -0.51 16.72
C ALA A 99 -16.97 -0.80 18.21
N GLY A 100 -16.73 0.24 19.00
CA GLY A 100 -16.51 0.13 20.44
C GLY A 100 -15.09 -0.20 20.86
N GLU A 101 -14.16 -0.40 19.93
CA GLU A 101 -12.76 -0.69 20.22
C GLU A 101 -11.86 0.48 19.88
N ARG A 102 -10.93 0.79 20.76
CA ARG A 102 -9.93 1.81 20.49
C ARG A 102 -8.87 1.28 19.57
N MET A 103 -8.60 2.01 18.50
CA MET A 103 -7.62 1.65 17.48
C MET A 103 -6.69 2.83 17.20
N THR A 104 -5.46 2.51 16.83
CA THR A 104 -4.49 3.48 16.30
C THR A 104 -4.03 2.98 14.95
N PHE A 105 -4.16 3.80 13.93
CA PHE A 105 -3.82 3.40 12.56
C PHE A 105 -3.39 4.60 11.72
N LEU A 106 -2.67 4.29 10.66
CA LEU A 106 -2.24 5.27 9.66
C LEU A 106 -3.22 5.26 8.49
N ILE A 107 -3.65 6.41 8.04
CA ILE A 107 -4.38 6.56 6.78
C ILE A 107 -3.34 6.80 5.68
N GLY A 108 -3.18 5.85 4.79
CA GLY A 108 -2.19 5.97 3.73
C GLY A 108 -1.86 4.64 3.08
N SER A 109 -0.63 4.48 2.67
CA SER A 109 -0.13 3.26 2.05
C SER A 109 0.66 2.42 3.05
N ARG A 110 0.52 1.10 2.97
CA ARG A 110 1.32 0.16 3.76
C ARG A 110 2.82 0.30 3.50
N GLU A 111 3.18 0.87 2.36
CA GLU A 111 4.58 1.10 2.00
C GLU A 111 5.24 2.21 2.83
N VAL A 112 4.46 3.01 3.54
CA VAL A 112 4.97 4.12 4.35
C VAL A 112 5.46 3.67 5.71
N ALA A 113 4.80 2.70 6.33
CA ALA A 113 5.09 2.32 7.71
C ALA A 113 4.98 0.82 7.95
N GLU A 114 5.84 0.32 8.82
CA GLU A 114 5.77 -1.04 9.34
C GLU A 114 5.37 -0.99 10.82
N GLY A 115 4.74 -2.04 11.30
CA GLY A 115 4.40 -2.18 12.71
C GLY A 115 3.19 -1.39 13.19
N ILE A 116 2.49 -0.71 12.29
CA ILE A 116 1.24 0.00 12.58
C ILE A 116 0.19 -0.44 11.57
N ASP A 117 -1.06 -0.53 11.99
CA ASP A 117 -2.16 -0.83 11.07
C ASP A 117 -2.31 0.33 10.08
N VAL A 118 -2.52 0.00 8.83
CA VAL A 118 -2.67 0.98 7.76
C VAL A 118 -3.98 0.76 7.02
N TYR A 119 -4.76 1.83 6.88
CA TYR A 119 -5.97 1.83 6.07
C TYR A 119 -5.81 2.81 4.93
N SER A 120 -6.15 2.37 3.74
CA SER A 120 -6.17 3.24 2.57
C SER A 120 -7.26 4.31 2.72
N GLU A 121 -7.02 5.49 2.20
CA GLU A 121 -8.05 6.53 2.09
C GLU A 121 -9.28 6.07 1.28
N LYS A 122 -9.14 5.00 0.51
CA LYS A 122 -10.23 4.40 -0.27
C LYS A 122 -10.95 3.28 0.46
N SER A 123 -10.37 2.75 1.54
CA SER A 123 -11.05 1.75 2.35
C SER A 123 -12.33 2.38 2.93
N PRO A 124 -13.35 1.56 3.24
CA PRO A 124 -14.57 2.11 3.85
C PRO A 124 -14.30 2.94 5.10
N LEU A 125 -13.41 2.49 5.97
CA LEU A 125 -13.02 3.20 7.18
C LEU A 125 -12.27 4.50 6.84
N GLY A 126 -11.25 4.44 5.98
CA GLY A 126 -10.46 5.60 5.60
C GLY A 126 -11.31 6.67 4.92
N ALA A 127 -12.15 6.27 3.97
CA ALA A 127 -13.04 7.20 3.27
C ALA A 127 -14.03 7.90 4.21
N ALA A 128 -14.52 7.19 5.23
CA ALA A 128 -15.45 7.77 6.21
C ALA A 128 -14.77 8.79 7.12
N LEU A 129 -13.47 8.66 7.36
CA LEU A 129 -12.73 9.51 8.29
C LEU A 129 -12.12 10.76 7.66
N ILE A 130 -11.82 10.73 6.36
CA ILE A 130 -11.19 11.87 5.67
C ILE A 130 -12.04 13.14 5.87
N GLY A 131 -11.37 14.20 6.30
CA GLY A 131 -12.01 15.50 6.52
C GLY A 131 -12.61 15.68 7.91
N LEU A 132 -12.66 14.65 8.74
CA LEU A 132 -13.14 14.76 10.12
C LEU A 132 -12.07 15.33 11.03
N SER A 133 -12.53 16.00 12.09
CA SER A 133 -11.64 16.52 13.12
C SER A 133 -11.73 15.68 14.39
N ALA A 134 -10.76 15.83 15.28
CA ALA A 134 -10.79 15.22 16.59
C ALA A 134 -12.10 15.57 17.32
N GLY A 135 -12.77 14.57 17.83
CA GLY A 135 -14.08 14.70 18.50
C GLY A 135 -15.27 14.42 17.58
N ASP A 136 -15.07 14.35 16.28
CA ASP A 136 -16.16 14.04 15.35
C ASP A 136 -16.51 12.56 15.36
N THR A 137 -17.80 12.28 15.11
CA THR A 137 -18.32 10.92 15.01
C THR A 137 -18.92 10.71 13.62
N THR A 138 -18.69 9.57 13.05
CA THR A 138 -19.26 9.16 11.77
C THR A 138 -19.64 7.69 11.79
N SER A 139 -20.23 7.22 10.71
CA SER A 139 -20.51 5.81 10.53
C SER A 139 -20.29 5.43 9.07
N TYR A 140 -19.99 4.15 8.84
CA TYR A 140 -19.89 3.60 7.50
C TYR A 140 -20.53 2.21 7.46
N THR A 141 -20.86 1.76 6.27
CA THR A 141 -21.46 0.44 6.05
C THR A 141 -20.42 -0.48 5.46
N THR A 142 -20.24 -1.65 6.07
CA THR A 142 -19.32 -2.68 5.55
C THR A 142 -19.92 -3.35 4.33
N PRO A 143 -19.13 -4.06 3.51
CA PRO A 143 -19.67 -4.85 2.39
C PRO A 143 -20.69 -5.90 2.80
N THR A 144 -20.66 -6.33 4.06
CA THR A 144 -21.65 -7.28 4.60
C THR A 144 -22.94 -6.61 5.07
N GLY A 145 -23.04 -5.28 4.99
CA GLY A 145 -24.22 -4.52 5.38
C GLY A 145 -24.24 -4.05 6.84
N ALA A 146 -23.19 -4.34 7.62
CA ALA A 146 -23.11 -3.89 9.01
C ALA A 146 -22.76 -2.40 9.07
N ARG A 147 -23.45 -1.66 9.94
CA ARG A 147 -23.15 -0.26 10.20
C ARG A 147 -22.16 -0.15 11.35
N ILE A 148 -21.03 0.51 11.09
CA ILE A 148 -19.96 0.69 12.07
C ILE A 148 -19.90 2.16 12.47
N GLU A 149 -19.96 2.44 13.77
CA GLU A 149 -19.77 3.79 14.30
C GLU A 149 -18.31 4.03 14.63
N VAL A 150 -17.83 5.22 14.32
CA VAL A 150 -16.43 5.63 14.53
C VAL A 150 -16.39 7.01 15.15
N THR A 151 -15.63 7.15 16.24
CA THR A 151 -15.37 8.43 16.89
C THR A 151 -13.86 8.72 16.80
N VAL A 152 -13.51 9.85 16.21
CA VAL A 152 -12.11 10.27 16.10
C VAL A 152 -11.70 10.96 17.41
N HIS A 153 -10.63 10.47 18.02
CA HIS A 153 -10.07 11.07 19.25
C HIS A 153 -8.89 11.98 18.96
N GLU A 154 -8.04 11.58 18.01
CA GLU A 154 -6.83 12.31 17.68
C GLU A 154 -6.42 12.00 16.24
N ALA A 155 -5.89 13.00 15.55
CA ALA A 155 -5.28 12.85 14.25
C ALA A 155 -3.99 13.68 14.22
N LYS A 156 -2.86 13.04 14.00
CA LYS A 156 -1.54 13.68 13.94
C LYS A 156 -0.76 13.21 12.74
N PRO A 157 0.08 14.09 12.14
CA PRO A 157 0.95 13.67 11.04
C PRO A 157 1.83 12.49 11.44
N PHE A 158 1.97 11.53 10.53
CA PHE A 158 2.88 10.40 10.72
C PHE A 158 4.33 10.91 10.71
N GLN A 159 5.08 10.48 11.70
CA GLN A 159 6.51 10.75 11.78
C GLN A 159 7.27 9.44 11.58
N ALA A 160 8.09 9.43 10.54
CA ALA A 160 8.92 8.27 10.23
C ALA A 160 10.06 8.12 11.25
#